data_3a5383f80b01be347dd1c78a1c60157f
#
_entry.id   3a5383f80b01be347dd1c78a1c60157f
#
_cell.length_a   1.000
_cell.length_b   1.000
_cell.length_c   1.000
_cell.angle_alpha   90.00
_cell.angle_beta   90.00
_cell.angle_gamma   90.00
#
_symmetry.space_group_name_H-M   'P 1'
#
loop_
_entity.id
_entity.type
_entity.pdbx_description
1 polymer ?
#
loop_
_entity_poly.entity_id
_entity_poly.type
_entity_poly.pdbx_seq_one_letter_code
_entity_poly.pdbx_strand_id
1 'polypeptide(L)'
;MIKLATVSPCFNEEEGLAQSVAKLTDLFQALIAEGKIAPDSMIVLVNDGSRDKTWDIISQLHRDNPLVRGINLSHNAGHQNAIMAGMMTAKNWADAVITLDADLQDNYRKCIPEMVDAFLAGHDIVYGVKVSRQADPLLKRMSAQTFYRLQKTMGVDSIFNHADFRLMSRKALLMLADYKERNLYLRGLVPLIGLPSTTVDDEISAREAGHSKYTVRKMMHLALDGITSFSVKPIYFVVYLGMFFLLISLGIGGYVIHSFVAHTEVAGWASIILSIWLVGAMLMMAIGVVGVYIGKIYEEVKHRPLYHISDILD
;
A
#
# COMPACT_ATOMS: atom_id res chain seq x y z
N MET A 1 13.25 6.33 28.09
CA MET A 1 13.71 6.50 26.69
C MET A 1 13.32 5.24 25.93
N ILE A 2 12.77 5.38 24.73
CA ILE A 2 12.37 4.27 23.88
C ILE A 2 13.45 3.97 22.85
N LYS A 3 13.62 2.71 22.47
CA LYS A 3 14.44 2.34 21.31
C LYS A 3 13.61 2.51 20.05
N LEU A 4 13.94 3.53 19.27
CA LEU A 4 13.28 3.83 18.01
C LEU A 4 14.07 3.26 16.82
N ALA A 5 13.40 2.64 15.87
CA ALA A 5 13.96 2.35 14.57
C ALA A 5 13.19 3.09 13.48
N THR A 6 13.90 3.64 12.50
CA THR A 6 13.29 3.99 11.21
C THR A 6 13.59 2.88 10.21
N VAL A 7 12.64 2.59 9.31
CA VAL A 7 12.78 1.61 8.23
C VAL A 7 12.51 2.30 6.90
N SER A 8 13.53 2.34 6.04
CA SER A 8 13.45 2.97 4.72
C SER A 8 13.80 1.96 3.62
N PRO A 9 12.85 1.61 2.73
CA PRO A 9 13.13 0.79 1.55
C PRO A 9 13.91 1.61 0.52
N CYS A 10 14.98 1.03 -0.03
CA CYS A 10 15.88 1.65 -0.98
C CYS A 10 15.94 0.81 -2.27
N PHE A 11 15.61 1.41 -3.42
CA PHE A 11 15.75 0.76 -4.72
C PHE A 11 16.28 1.75 -5.76
N ASN A 12 17.56 1.60 -6.11
CA ASN A 12 18.30 2.51 -7.00
C ASN A 12 18.23 3.97 -6.49
N GLU A 13 18.78 4.20 -5.29
CA GLU A 13 18.78 5.48 -4.58
C GLU A 13 20.22 6.01 -4.37
N GLU A 14 21.19 5.62 -5.22
CA GLU A 14 22.61 5.98 -5.07
C GLU A 14 22.85 7.49 -5.01
N GLU A 15 22.03 8.33 -5.68
CA GLU A 15 22.24 9.78 -5.75
C GLU A 15 21.86 10.52 -4.45
N GLY A 16 20.81 10.08 -3.74
CA GLY A 16 20.22 10.84 -2.61
C GLY A 16 20.41 10.22 -1.24
N LEU A 17 20.71 8.91 -1.17
CA LEU A 17 20.65 8.12 0.07
C LEU A 17 21.56 8.66 1.17
N ALA A 18 22.82 9.00 0.85
CA ALA A 18 23.76 9.51 1.84
C ALA A 18 23.29 10.82 2.48
N GLN A 19 22.70 11.73 1.70
CA GLN A 19 22.16 12.99 2.20
C GLN A 19 20.93 12.75 3.08
N SER A 20 20.04 11.83 2.70
CA SER A 20 18.87 11.46 3.48
C SER A 20 19.26 10.88 4.84
N VAL A 21 20.23 9.99 4.85
CA VAL A 21 20.74 9.38 6.10
C VAL A 21 21.40 10.42 7.01
N ALA A 22 22.17 11.36 6.46
CA ALA A 22 22.76 12.45 7.25
C ALA A 22 21.66 13.28 7.95
N LYS A 23 20.59 13.66 7.21
CA LYS A 23 19.45 14.41 7.75
C LYS A 23 18.71 13.64 8.86
N LEU A 24 18.53 12.31 8.72
CA LEU A 24 17.94 11.46 9.75
C LEU A 24 18.85 11.32 10.97
N THR A 25 20.16 11.21 10.74
CA THR A 25 21.15 11.14 11.82
C THR A 25 21.11 12.39 12.68
N ASP A 26 21.06 13.57 12.07
CA ASP A 26 20.94 14.85 12.79
C ASP A 26 19.69 14.88 13.67
N LEU A 27 18.55 14.43 13.13
CA LEU A 27 17.29 14.35 13.88
C LEU A 27 17.37 13.36 15.03
N PHE A 28 17.96 12.17 14.82
CA PHE A 28 18.12 11.17 15.87
C PHE A 28 19.02 11.68 16.99
N GLN A 29 20.13 12.32 16.66
CA GLN A 29 21.03 12.92 17.66
C GLN A 29 20.32 14.00 18.49
N ALA A 30 19.48 14.83 17.86
CA ALA A 30 18.66 15.81 18.58
C ALA A 30 17.67 15.14 19.54
N LEU A 31 16.95 14.11 19.10
CA LEU A 31 15.98 13.38 19.93
C LEU A 31 16.65 12.59 21.06
N ILE A 32 17.86 12.08 20.85
CA ILE A 32 18.69 11.44 21.89
C ILE A 32 19.10 12.49 22.93
N ALA A 33 19.56 13.66 22.49
CA ALA A 33 19.97 14.75 23.38
C ALA A 33 18.80 15.30 24.21
N GLU A 34 17.58 15.32 23.63
CA GLU A 34 16.33 15.65 24.34
C GLU A 34 15.85 14.54 25.28
N GLY A 35 16.47 13.36 25.26
CA GLY A 35 16.07 12.21 26.08
C GLY A 35 14.74 11.55 25.64
N LYS A 36 14.26 11.82 24.42
CA LYS A 36 13.05 11.22 23.87
C LYS A 36 13.28 9.78 23.41
N ILE A 37 14.40 9.52 22.75
CA ILE A 37 14.78 8.20 22.26
C ILE A 37 16.10 7.73 22.86
N ALA A 38 16.31 6.43 22.90
CA ALA A 38 17.51 5.83 23.45
C ALA A 38 18.73 5.97 22.50
N PRO A 39 19.97 6.04 23.01
CA PRO A 39 21.17 6.14 22.17
C PRO A 39 21.39 4.96 21.23
N ASP A 40 20.81 3.80 21.52
CA ASP A 40 20.84 2.60 20.70
C ASP A 40 19.65 2.49 19.73
N SER A 41 18.97 3.62 19.47
CA SER A 41 18.01 3.77 18.36
C SER A 41 18.72 3.68 17.02
N MET A 42 18.00 3.29 15.93
CA MET A 42 18.65 2.94 14.68
C MET A 42 17.90 3.39 13.43
N ILE A 43 18.66 3.61 12.36
CA ILE A 43 18.21 3.92 11.01
C ILE A 43 18.42 2.67 10.17
N VAL A 44 17.36 1.95 9.85
CA VAL A 44 17.39 0.69 9.09
C VAL A 44 17.12 0.98 7.62
N LEU A 45 18.09 0.70 6.78
CA LEU A 45 18.01 0.84 5.33
C LEU A 45 17.83 -0.55 4.69
N VAL A 46 16.78 -0.73 3.92
CA VAL A 46 16.49 -2.02 3.28
C VAL A 46 16.75 -1.92 1.78
N ASN A 47 17.83 -2.51 1.32
CA ASN A 47 18.12 -2.60 -0.11
C ASN A 47 17.19 -3.62 -0.77
N ASP A 48 16.28 -3.16 -1.62
CA ASP A 48 15.32 -3.99 -2.36
C ASP A 48 15.90 -4.48 -3.71
N GLY A 49 17.06 -5.14 -3.64
CA GLY A 49 17.70 -5.70 -4.82
C GLY A 49 18.10 -4.66 -5.86
N SER A 50 18.70 -3.54 -5.44
CA SER A 50 19.18 -2.47 -6.33
C SER A 50 20.27 -2.99 -7.28
N ARG A 51 20.37 -2.34 -8.45
CA ARG A 51 21.35 -2.66 -9.50
C ARG A 51 22.48 -1.63 -9.59
N ASP A 52 22.35 -0.53 -8.88
CA ASP A 52 23.31 0.55 -8.74
C ASP A 52 24.16 0.38 -7.47
N LYS A 53 24.85 1.42 -7.03
CA LYS A 53 25.72 1.39 -5.86
C LYS A 53 24.98 1.56 -4.52
N THR A 54 23.65 1.44 -4.48
CA THR A 54 22.86 1.64 -3.26
C THR A 54 23.34 0.76 -2.10
N TRP A 55 23.61 -0.54 -2.33
CA TRP A 55 24.10 -1.44 -1.27
C TRP A 55 25.51 -1.10 -0.78
N ASP A 56 26.40 -0.69 -1.67
CA ASP A 56 27.74 -0.26 -1.31
C ASP A 56 27.71 0.97 -0.43
N ILE A 57 26.82 1.94 -0.77
CA ILE A 57 26.58 3.15 0.04
C ILE A 57 26.03 2.79 1.41
N ILE A 58 25.03 1.91 1.52
CA ILE A 58 24.48 1.43 2.79
C ILE A 58 25.60 0.81 3.65
N SER A 59 26.41 -0.03 3.03
CA SER A 59 27.54 -0.68 3.71
C SER A 59 28.58 0.31 4.22
N GLN A 60 28.86 1.38 3.46
CA GLN A 60 29.75 2.45 3.90
C GLN A 60 29.13 3.27 5.04
N LEU A 61 27.88 3.67 4.92
CA LEU A 61 27.14 4.42 5.95
C LEU A 61 27.06 3.66 7.26
N HIS A 62 26.88 2.34 7.22
CA HIS A 62 26.91 1.49 8.41
C HIS A 62 28.27 1.52 9.11
N ARG A 63 29.40 1.47 8.36
CA ARG A 63 30.75 1.55 8.93
C ARG A 63 31.03 2.91 9.60
N ASP A 64 30.50 3.97 9.00
CA ASP A 64 30.81 5.34 9.41
C ASP A 64 29.83 5.89 10.48
N ASN A 65 28.67 5.26 10.64
CA ASN A 65 27.63 5.74 11.54
C ASN A 65 27.01 4.57 12.35
N PRO A 66 27.21 4.53 13.68
CA PRO A 66 26.72 3.45 14.54
C PRO A 66 25.20 3.38 14.64
N LEU A 67 24.46 4.41 14.22
CA LEU A 67 23.00 4.40 14.17
C LEU A 67 22.47 3.66 12.92
N VAL A 68 23.28 3.46 11.89
CA VAL A 68 22.84 2.87 10.62
C VAL A 68 22.92 1.35 10.65
N ARG A 69 21.85 0.70 10.21
CA ARG A 69 21.77 -0.74 9.97
C ARG A 69 21.36 -0.99 8.52
N GLY A 70 21.87 -2.06 7.93
CA GLY A 70 21.58 -2.43 6.55
C GLY A 70 20.92 -3.80 6.45
N ILE A 71 19.90 -3.93 5.60
CA ILE A 71 19.27 -5.21 5.23
C ILE A 71 19.34 -5.33 3.72
N ASN A 72 19.92 -6.42 3.21
CA ASN A 72 20.02 -6.67 1.78
C ASN A 72 19.05 -7.78 1.37
N LEU A 73 18.12 -7.48 0.47
CA LEU A 73 17.25 -8.49 -0.12
C LEU A 73 17.94 -9.12 -1.34
N SER A 74 17.78 -10.43 -1.52
CA SER A 74 18.41 -11.20 -2.60
C SER A 74 17.95 -10.78 -4.01
N HIS A 75 16.78 -10.17 -4.12
CA HIS A 75 16.21 -9.65 -5.37
C HIS A 75 15.17 -8.57 -5.05
N ASN A 76 14.74 -7.83 -6.06
CA ASN A 76 13.67 -6.85 -5.89
C ASN A 76 12.36 -7.57 -5.54
N ALA A 77 11.94 -7.41 -4.30
CA ALA A 77 10.71 -7.97 -3.76
C ALA A 77 9.52 -6.99 -3.83
N GLY A 78 9.80 -5.73 -4.12
CA GLY A 78 8.83 -4.64 -4.15
C GLY A 78 8.71 -3.88 -2.84
N HIS A 79 8.33 -2.61 -2.96
CA HIS A 79 8.33 -1.62 -1.88
C HIS A 79 7.72 -2.10 -0.55
N GLN A 80 6.50 -2.68 -0.60
CA GLN A 80 5.82 -3.13 0.63
C GLN A 80 6.51 -4.33 1.28
N ASN A 81 7.06 -5.25 0.49
CA ASN A 81 7.79 -6.40 1.01
C ASN A 81 9.13 -5.97 1.62
N ALA A 82 9.80 -4.97 1.05
CA ALA A 82 11.01 -4.39 1.63
C ALA A 82 10.71 -3.69 2.97
N ILE A 83 9.62 -2.91 3.06
CA ILE A 83 9.13 -2.34 4.33
C ILE A 83 8.88 -3.46 5.35
N MET A 84 8.17 -4.52 4.94
CA MET A 84 7.85 -5.65 5.82
C MET A 84 9.11 -6.35 6.31
N ALA A 85 10.11 -6.56 5.43
CA ALA A 85 11.40 -7.13 5.81
C ALA A 85 12.09 -6.30 6.89
N GLY A 86 12.14 -4.98 6.68
CA GLY A 86 12.72 -4.05 7.65
C GLY A 86 11.99 -4.04 8.98
N MET A 87 10.65 -3.95 8.98
CA MET A 87 9.84 -3.97 10.20
C MET A 87 9.99 -5.28 10.97
N MET A 88 9.94 -6.42 10.28
CA MET A 88 10.05 -7.75 10.91
C MET A 88 11.43 -8.01 11.48
N THR A 89 12.48 -7.40 10.95
CA THR A 89 13.81 -7.44 11.52
C THR A 89 13.93 -6.46 12.70
N ALA A 90 13.53 -5.21 12.51
CA ALA A 90 13.64 -4.14 13.52
C ALA A 90 12.81 -4.40 14.79
N LYS A 91 11.68 -5.12 14.72
CA LYS A 91 10.87 -5.47 15.89
C LYS A 91 11.63 -6.24 16.98
N ASN A 92 12.74 -6.89 16.62
CA ASN A 92 13.56 -7.61 17.58
C ASN A 92 14.43 -6.68 18.43
N TRP A 93 14.68 -5.45 17.96
CA TRP A 93 15.59 -4.49 18.57
C TRP A 93 14.88 -3.26 19.14
N ALA A 94 13.83 -2.80 18.48
CA ALA A 94 13.16 -1.54 18.76
C ALA A 94 11.85 -1.72 19.53
N ASP A 95 11.49 -0.72 20.33
CA ASP A 95 10.19 -0.62 21.00
C ASP A 95 9.11 -0.06 20.05
N ALA A 96 9.52 0.78 19.12
CA ALA A 96 8.70 1.32 18.05
C ALA A 96 9.48 1.46 16.74
N VAL A 97 8.80 1.27 15.62
CA VAL A 97 9.36 1.38 14.27
C VAL A 97 8.57 2.41 13.48
N ILE A 98 9.27 3.34 12.84
CA ILE A 98 8.70 4.30 11.88
C ILE A 98 9.11 3.87 10.48
N THR A 99 8.13 3.69 9.59
CA THR A 99 8.38 3.47 8.16
C THR A 99 8.33 4.80 7.42
N LEU A 100 9.31 5.07 6.53
CA LEU A 100 9.37 6.27 5.71
C LEU A 100 10.15 6.00 4.42
N ASP A 101 9.86 6.78 3.38
CA ASP A 101 10.57 6.68 2.10
C ASP A 101 12.01 7.22 2.21
N ALA A 102 12.95 6.62 1.48
CA ALA A 102 14.37 6.98 1.52
C ALA A 102 14.66 8.40 1.00
N ASP A 103 13.76 8.99 0.19
CA ASP A 103 13.87 10.33 -0.39
C ASP A 103 13.42 11.46 0.56
N LEU A 104 12.90 11.12 1.74
CA LEU A 104 12.48 12.04 2.80
C LEU A 104 11.54 13.16 2.32
N GLN A 105 10.58 12.85 1.45
CA GLN A 105 9.58 13.82 0.98
C GLN A 105 8.55 14.19 2.04
N ASP A 106 8.30 13.29 2.99
CA ASP A 106 7.44 13.54 4.14
C ASP A 106 8.12 14.53 5.10
N ASN A 107 7.33 15.30 5.85
CA ASN A 107 7.88 16.26 6.83
C ASN A 107 8.41 15.52 8.07
N TYR A 108 9.44 14.71 7.88
CA TYR A 108 10.04 13.85 8.91
C TYR A 108 10.50 14.65 10.14
N ARG A 109 10.99 15.91 9.97
CA ARG A 109 11.49 16.74 11.08
C ARG A 109 10.41 17.14 12.08
N LYS A 110 9.17 17.35 11.59
CA LYS A 110 8.01 17.63 12.42
C LYS A 110 7.35 16.34 12.89
N CYS A 111 7.08 15.43 11.96
CA CYS A 111 6.24 14.26 12.22
C CYS A 111 6.92 13.21 13.11
N ILE A 112 8.23 12.95 12.97
CA ILE A 112 8.89 11.92 13.77
C ILE A 112 8.84 12.28 15.27
N PRO A 113 9.20 13.50 15.74
CA PRO A 113 9.02 13.88 17.13
C PRO A 113 7.57 13.75 17.63
N GLU A 114 6.58 14.23 16.82
CA GLU A 114 5.16 14.14 17.18
C GLU A 114 4.67 12.69 17.26
N MET A 115 5.15 11.80 16.36
CA MET A 115 4.86 10.36 16.43
C MET A 115 5.43 9.71 17.69
N VAL A 116 6.66 10.08 18.08
CA VAL A 116 7.27 9.61 19.33
C VAL A 116 6.47 10.08 20.53
N ASP A 117 6.05 11.34 20.57
CA ASP A 117 5.25 11.89 21.66
C ASP A 117 3.88 11.21 21.74
N ALA A 118 3.22 10.92 20.61
CA ALA A 118 1.97 10.19 20.56
C ALA A 118 2.13 8.72 21.03
N PHE A 119 3.23 8.06 20.68
CA PHE A 119 3.55 6.72 21.19
C PHE A 119 3.75 6.73 22.70
N LEU A 120 4.48 7.70 23.24
CA LEU A 120 4.66 7.86 24.69
C LEU A 120 3.35 8.18 25.42
N ALA A 121 2.38 8.79 24.74
CA ALA A 121 1.03 9.01 25.24
C ALA A 121 0.14 7.73 25.21
N GLY A 122 0.65 6.59 24.71
CA GLY A 122 -0.02 5.30 24.77
C GLY A 122 -0.69 4.86 23.46
N HIS A 123 -0.37 5.49 22.33
CA HIS A 123 -0.85 5.04 21.02
C HIS A 123 0.11 4.03 20.39
N ASP A 124 -0.38 2.85 20.05
CA ASP A 124 0.42 1.78 19.44
C ASP A 124 0.70 2.02 17.94
N ILE A 125 -0.16 2.78 17.26
CA ILE A 125 -0.03 3.09 15.83
C ILE A 125 -0.26 4.58 15.61
N VAL A 126 0.67 5.25 14.93
CA VAL A 126 0.54 6.68 14.58
C VAL A 126 0.74 6.84 13.08
N TYR A 127 -0.28 7.37 12.39
CA TYR A 127 -0.26 7.54 10.94
C TYR A 127 0.12 8.97 10.56
N GLY A 128 1.07 9.12 9.65
CA GLY A 128 1.31 10.39 8.96
C GLY A 128 0.23 10.62 7.89
N VAL A 129 -0.58 11.66 8.05
CA VAL A 129 -1.70 11.97 7.15
C VAL A 129 -1.40 13.24 6.37
N LYS A 130 -1.41 13.16 5.04
CA LYS A 130 -1.14 14.30 4.17
C LYS A 130 -2.28 15.31 4.19
N VAL A 131 -2.05 16.47 4.84
CA VAL A 131 -3.09 17.49 5.11
C VAL A 131 -3.29 18.46 3.96
N SER A 132 -2.26 18.77 3.18
CA SER A 132 -2.34 19.77 2.12
C SER A 132 -2.20 19.17 0.72
N ARG A 133 -3.36 19.00 0.05
CA ARG A 133 -3.42 18.83 -1.41
C ARG A 133 -3.90 20.10 -2.11
N GLN A 134 -3.75 21.29 -1.48
CA GLN A 134 -4.17 22.55 -2.11
C GLN A 134 -3.35 22.88 -3.37
N ALA A 135 -2.14 22.38 -3.46
CA ALA A 135 -1.27 22.52 -4.65
C ALA A 135 -1.54 21.49 -5.77
N ASP A 136 -2.36 20.43 -5.51
CA ASP A 136 -2.68 19.44 -6.53
C ASP A 136 -3.74 19.97 -7.52
N PRO A 137 -3.58 19.74 -8.84
CA PRO A 137 -4.61 20.07 -9.84
C PRO A 137 -5.96 19.48 -9.47
N LEU A 138 -7.06 20.22 -9.70
CA LEU A 138 -8.44 19.81 -9.35
C LEU A 138 -8.78 18.37 -9.80
N LEU A 139 -8.37 17.98 -10.99
CA LEU A 139 -8.57 16.62 -11.53
C LEU A 139 -7.88 15.55 -10.68
N LYS A 140 -6.67 15.79 -10.20
CA LYS A 140 -5.91 14.85 -9.35
C LYS A 140 -6.53 14.73 -7.95
N ARG A 141 -7.03 15.83 -7.41
CA ARG A 141 -7.76 15.88 -6.14
C ARG A 141 -9.09 15.12 -6.23
N MET A 142 -9.87 15.35 -7.29
CA MET A 142 -11.15 14.65 -7.52
C MET A 142 -10.95 13.15 -7.72
N SER A 143 -9.95 12.75 -8.52
CA SER A 143 -9.64 11.33 -8.74
C SER A 143 -9.25 10.61 -7.46
N ALA A 144 -8.43 11.24 -6.60
CA ALA A 144 -8.05 10.67 -5.32
C ALA A 144 -9.25 10.54 -4.35
N GLN A 145 -10.12 11.57 -4.25
CA GLN A 145 -11.31 11.51 -3.42
C GLN A 145 -12.29 10.43 -3.91
N THR A 146 -12.50 10.34 -5.22
CA THR A 146 -13.34 9.30 -5.82
C THR A 146 -12.77 7.91 -5.55
N PHE A 147 -11.44 7.77 -5.61
CA PHE A 147 -10.75 6.53 -5.29
C PHE A 147 -10.97 6.08 -3.84
N TYR A 148 -10.76 6.95 -2.84
CA TYR A 148 -11.00 6.60 -1.44
C TYR A 148 -12.48 6.32 -1.14
N ARG A 149 -13.42 7.06 -1.77
CA ARG A 149 -14.83 6.77 -1.66
C ARG A 149 -15.18 5.40 -2.23
N LEU A 150 -14.61 5.06 -3.40
CA LEU A 150 -14.79 3.76 -4.02
C LEU A 150 -14.25 2.64 -3.13
N GLN A 151 -13.04 2.79 -2.59
CA GLN A 151 -12.47 1.82 -1.63
C GLN A 151 -13.38 1.61 -0.43
N LYS A 152 -13.87 2.70 0.20
CA LYS A 152 -14.79 2.63 1.34
C LYS A 152 -16.10 1.93 0.96
N THR A 153 -16.70 2.27 -0.18
CA THR A 153 -17.91 1.63 -0.69
C THR A 153 -17.68 0.14 -0.96
N MET A 154 -16.48 -0.21 -1.41
CA MET A 154 -16.09 -1.60 -1.65
C MET A 154 -15.68 -2.36 -0.37
N GLY A 155 -15.71 -1.72 0.81
CA GLY A 155 -15.47 -2.36 2.11
C GLY A 155 -14.01 -2.40 2.53
N VAL A 156 -13.17 -1.54 1.97
CA VAL A 156 -11.78 -1.33 2.40
C VAL A 156 -11.75 -0.11 3.34
N ASP A 157 -11.67 -0.36 4.64
CA ASP A 157 -11.53 0.69 5.66
C ASP A 157 -10.07 1.15 5.74
N SER A 158 -9.65 1.98 4.78
CA SER A 158 -8.35 2.63 4.82
C SER A 158 -8.45 4.03 5.42
N ILE A 159 -7.45 4.43 6.22
CA ILE A 159 -7.39 5.81 6.75
C ILE A 159 -7.17 6.77 5.58
N PHE A 160 -7.99 7.82 5.52
CA PHE A 160 -7.97 8.78 4.41
C PHE A 160 -6.62 9.50 4.34
N ASN A 161 -6.03 9.60 3.15
CA ASN A 161 -4.77 10.31 2.86
C ASN A 161 -3.52 9.84 3.62
N HIS A 162 -3.53 8.66 4.29
CA HIS A 162 -2.30 8.15 4.87
C HIS A 162 -1.39 7.53 3.81
N ALA A 163 -0.08 7.74 3.99
CA ALA A 163 0.96 7.11 3.20
C ALA A 163 1.56 5.90 3.94
N ASP A 164 2.71 5.41 3.50
CA ASP A 164 3.45 4.37 4.21
C ASP A 164 4.25 4.93 5.40
N PHE A 165 4.23 6.26 5.60
CA PHE A 165 4.81 6.96 6.74
C PHE A 165 3.94 6.75 7.98
N ARG A 166 4.40 5.89 8.89
CA ARG A 166 3.69 5.56 10.14
C ARG A 166 4.65 5.04 11.20
N LEU A 167 4.29 5.26 12.47
CA LEU A 167 4.90 4.60 13.62
C LEU A 167 4.06 3.40 14.04
N MET A 168 4.72 2.30 14.37
CA MET A 168 4.10 1.10 14.94
C MET A 168 4.89 0.63 16.16
N SER A 169 4.20 0.35 17.27
CA SER A 169 4.79 -0.26 18.46
C SER A 169 5.28 -1.67 18.17
N ARG A 170 6.22 -2.18 18.97
CA ARG A 170 6.61 -3.60 18.93
C ARG A 170 5.42 -4.53 19.04
N LYS A 171 4.43 -4.18 19.90
CA LYS A 171 3.18 -4.93 20.05
C LYS A 171 2.41 -4.99 18.73
N ALA A 172 2.25 -3.85 18.05
CA ALA A 172 1.59 -3.78 16.74
C ALA A 172 2.34 -4.62 15.69
N LEU A 173 3.67 -4.58 15.69
CA LEU A 173 4.50 -5.37 14.77
C LEU A 173 4.41 -6.88 15.03
N LEU A 174 4.32 -7.30 16.29
CA LEU A 174 4.12 -8.70 16.64
C LEU A 174 2.76 -9.19 16.13
N MET A 175 1.69 -8.41 16.30
CA MET A 175 0.38 -8.74 15.75
C MET A 175 0.38 -8.73 14.22
N LEU A 176 1.06 -7.77 13.58
CA LEU A 176 1.21 -7.74 12.12
C LEU A 176 1.95 -8.98 11.59
N ALA A 177 2.88 -9.54 12.34
CA ALA A 177 3.62 -10.75 11.96
C ALA A 177 2.75 -12.01 11.84
N ASP A 178 1.57 -12.01 12.47
CA ASP A 178 0.60 -13.11 12.40
C ASP A 178 -0.19 -13.11 11.08
N TYR A 179 -0.24 -11.95 10.39
CA TYR A 179 -0.86 -11.84 9.07
C TYR A 179 0.10 -12.43 8.02
N LYS A 180 -0.29 -13.57 7.45
CA LYS A 180 0.54 -14.34 6.49
C LYS A 180 0.14 -14.11 5.03
N GLU A 181 -0.59 -13.04 4.76
CA GLU A 181 -1.07 -12.71 3.43
C GLU A 181 0.08 -12.45 2.45
N ARG A 182 -0.04 -13.02 1.26
CA ARG A 182 0.94 -12.84 0.17
C ARG A 182 0.65 -11.60 -0.65
N ASN A 183 -0.63 -11.26 -0.81
CA ASN A 183 -1.06 -9.99 -1.38
C ASN A 183 -0.95 -8.87 -0.34
N LEU A 184 0.28 -8.52 0.01
CA LEU A 184 0.55 -7.56 1.06
C LEU A 184 0.06 -6.15 0.66
N TYR A 185 -0.90 -5.63 1.41
CA TYR A 185 -1.37 -4.25 1.30
C TYR A 185 -1.41 -3.62 2.70
N LEU A 186 -0.25 -3.13 3.15
CA LEU A 186 -0.05 -2.63 4.51
C LEU A 186 -1.05 -1.53 4.91
N ARG A 187 -1.49 -0.70 3.94
CA ARG A 187 -2.48 0.36 4.20
C ARG A 187 -3.86 -0.17 4.60
N GLY A 188 -4.19 -1.39 4.19
CA GLY A 188 -5.42 -2.08 4.59
C GLY A 188 -5.23 -2.97 5.81
N LEU A 189 -4.06 -3.63 5.95
CA LEU A 189 -3.78 -4.57 7.03
C LEU A 189 -3.57 -3.89 8.39
N VAL A 190 -2.79 -2.80 8.43
CA VAL A 190 -2.44 -2.15 9.69
C VAL A 190 -3.68 -1.64 10.47
N PRO A 191 -4.71 -1.06 9.84
CA PRO A 191 -5.95 -0.71 10.56
C PRO A 191 -6.70 -1.92 11.16
N LEU A 192 -6.59 -3.11 10.55
CA LEU A 192 -7.24 -4.34 11.05
C LEU A 192 -6.66 -4.84 12.37
N ILE A 193 -5.45 -4.41 12.73
CA ILE A 193 -4.81 -4.77 14.01
C ILE A 193 -5.68 -4.28 15.19
N GLY A 194 -6.41 -3.17 15.05
CA GLY A 194 -7.38 -2.69 16.04
C GLY A 194 -6.78 -2.14 17.33
N LEU A 195 -5.49 -1.81 17.35
CA LEU A 195 -4.83 -1.19 18.51
C LEU A 195 -5.11 0.34 18.57
N PRO A 196 -4.92 0.97 19.76
CA PRO A 196 -5.04 2.40 19.92
C PRO A 196 -4.20 3.15 18.90
N SER A 197 -4.85 3.98 18.08
CA SER A 197 -4.19 4.70 17.00
C SER A 197 -4.55 6.18 16.97
N THR A 198 -3.65 6.98 16.40
CA THR A 198 -3.86 8.42 16.17
C THR A 198 -3.19 8.84 14.86
N THR A 199 -3.34 10.10 14.49
CA THR A 199 -2.76 10.69 13.27
C THR A 199 -1.89 11.88 13.61
N VAL A 200 -0.86 12.11 12.79
CA VAL A 200 -0.01 13.30 12.78
C VAL A 200 -0.11 13.94 11.41
N ASP A 201 -0.23 15.25 11.38
CA ASP A 201 -0.39 16.01 10.15
C ASP A 201 0.95 16.14 9.40
N ASP A 202 1.03 15.45 8.25
CA ASP A 202 2.17 15.51 7.34
C ASP A 202 1.93 16.58 6.26
N GLU A 203 2.62 17.70 6.39
CA GLU A 203 2.64 18.78 5.40
C GLU A 203 3.70 18.47 4.34
N ILE A 204 3.27 18.14 3.12
CA ILE A 204 4.19 17.81 2.01
C ILE A 204 5.11 18.98 1.73
N SER A 205 6.41 18.80 1.94
CA SER A 205 7.42 19.72 1.42
C SER A 205 7.48 19.66 -0.10
N ALA A 206 7.69 20.80 -0.77
CA ALA A 206 7.91 20.79 -2.22
C ALA A 206 9.14 19.93 -2.54
N ARG A 207 9.05 19.09 -3.57
CA ARG A 207 10.17 18.25 -4.02
C ARG A 207 11.39 19.11 -4.32
N GLU A 208 12.51 18.84 -3.66
CA GLU A 208 13.79 19.48 -3.96
C GLU A 208 14.40 18.95 -5.27
N ALA A 209 14.06 17.73 -5.74
CA ALA A 209 14.48 17.18 -7.04
C ALA A 209 13.64 15.94 -7.45
N GLY A 210 13.42 15.76 -8.78
CA GLY A 210 12.89 14.54 -9.38
C GLY A 210 11.46 14.64 -9.96
N HIS A 211 11.21 13.87 -11.04
CA HIS A 211 9.91 13.76 -11.68
C HIS A 211 9.05 12.68 -10.99
N SER A 212 7.75 12.93 -10.84
CA SER A 212 6.81 11.94 -10.31
C SER A 212 6.82 10.65 -11.13
N LYS A 213 7.32 9.56 -10.56
CA LYS A 213 7.34 8.21 -11.18
C LYS A 213 5.94 7.55 -11.19
N TYR A 214 4.89 8.24 -10.68
CA TYR A 214 3.52 7.70 -10.61
C TYR A 214 2.73 8.00 -11.88
N THR A 215 2.58 6.98 -12.73
CA THR A 215 1.68 7.04 -13.89
C THR A 215 0.26 6.66 -13.49
N VAL A 216 -0.75 7.17 -14.22
CA VAL A 216 -2.18 6.81 -14.04
C VAL A 216 -2.37 5.29 -14.05
N ARG A 217 -1.62 4.56 -14.88
CA ARG A 217 -1.63 3.09 -14.93
C ARG A 217 -1.21 2.44 -13.60
N LYS A 218 -0.17 2.97 -12.94
CA LYS A 218 0.27 2.47 -11.62
C LYS A 218 -0.78 2.74 -10.54
N MET A 219 -1.43 3.91 -10.59
CA MET A 219 -2.52 4.24 -9.65
C MET A 219 -3.73 3.31 -9.84
N MET A 220 -4.11 3.02 -11.09
CA MET A 220 -5.20 2.10 -11.40
C MET A 220 -4.88 0.68 -10.93
N HIS A 221 -3.66 0.21 -11.14
CA HIS A 221 -3.21 -1.10 -10.68
C HIS A 221 -3.27 -1.21 -9.16
N LEU A 222 -2.74 -0.21 -8.45
CA LEU A 222 -2.80 -0.16 -6.98
C LEU A 222 -4.25 -0.15 -6.47
N ALA A 223 -5.15 0.55 -7.18
CA ALA A 223 -6.57 0.58 -6.86
C ALA A 223 -7.23 -0.79 -6.98
N LEU A 224 -7.01 -1.45 -8.12
CA LEU A 224 -7.55 -2.78 -8.38
C LEU A 224 -6.99 -3.80 -7.40
N ASP A 225 -5.68 -3.76 -7.13
CA ASP A 225 -5.04 -4.64 -6.15
C ASP A 225 -5.63 -4.45 -4.75
N GLY A 226 -5.78 -3.21 -4.30
CA GLY A 226 -6.40 -2.92 -3.01
C GLY A 226 -7.84 -3.42 -2.92
N ILE A 227 -8.68 -3.15 -3.93
CA ILE A 227 -10.07 -3.60 -3.96
C ILE A 227 -10.16 -5.14 -3.98
N THR A 228 -9.40 -5.80 -4.87
CA THR A 228 -9.49 -7.25 -5.03
C THR A 228 -8.83 -8.04 -3.89
N SER A 229 -7.91 -7.43 -3.14
CA SER A 229 -7.29 -8.06 -1.97
C SER A 229 -8.17 -8.00 -0.72
N PHE A 230 -8.99 -6.93 -0.56
CA PHE A 230 -9.77 -6.68 0.66
C PHE A 230 -11.29 -6.76 0.47
N SER A 231 -11.78 -6.97 -0.75
CA SER A 231 -13.20 -6.95 -1.00
C SER A 231 -13.61 -8.01 -2.01
N VAL A 232 -14.67 -8.73 -1.68
CA VAL A 232 -15.37 -9.65 -2.60
C VAL A 232 -16.53 -8.97 -3.34
N LYS A 233 -16.78 -7.68 -3.08
CA LYS A 233 -17.91 -6.93 -3.70
C LYS A 233 -17.88 -6.91 -5.23
N PRO A 234 -16.73 -6.85 -5.93
CA PRO A 234 -16.71 -6.96 -7.39
C PRO A 234 -17.34 -8.24 -7.92
N ILE A 235 -17.20 -9.37 -7.19
CA ILE A 235 -17.87 -10.63 -7.57
C ILE A 235 -19.38 -10.51 -7.44
N TYR A 236 -19.86 -9.94 -6.33
CA TYR A 236 -21.31 -9.70 -6.15
C TYR A 236 -21.86 -8.74 -7.19
N PHE A 237 -21.11 -7.71 -7.59
CA PHE A 237 -21.54 -6.81 -8.66
C PHE A 237 -21.76 -7.56 -9.96
N VAL A 238 -20.88 -8.50 -10.32
CA VAL A 238 -21.05 -9.36 -11.51
C VAL A 238 -22.31 -10.23 -11.38
N VAL A 239 -22.58 -10.79 -10.19
CA VAL A 239 -23.79 -11.59 -9.94
C VAL A 239 -25.06 -10.73 -10.11
N TYR A 240 -25.10 -9.53 -9.52
CA TYR A 240 -26.24 -8.62 -9.66
C TYR A 240 -26.46 -8.16 -11.11
N LEU A 241 -25.37 -7.91 -11.84
CA LEU A 241 -25.43 -7.58 -13.26
C LEU A 241 -26.00 -8.74 -14.07
N GLY A 242 -25.56 -9.97 -13.81
CA GLY A 242 -26.10 -11.18 -14.41
C GLY A 242 -27.60 -11.35 -14.14
N MET A 243 -28.02 -11.13 -12.89
CA MET A 243 -29.42 -11.19 -12.50
C MET A 243 -30.28 -10.12 -13.18
N PHE A 244 -29.76 -8.89 -13.33
CA PHE A 244 -30.42 -7.82 -14.09
C PHE A 244 -30.65 -8.20 -15.54
N PHE A 245 -29.63 -8.78 -16.21
CA PHE A 245 -29.79 -9.23 -17.60
C PHE A 245 -30.69 -10.45 -17.76
N LEU A 246 -30.74 -11.32 -16.75
CA LEU A 246 -31.70 -12.42 -16.72
C LEU A 246 -33.13 -11.87 -16.73
N LEU A 247 -33.43 -10.85 -15.93
CA LEU A 247 -34.76 -10.22 -15.90
C LEU A 247 -35.11 -9.57 -17.24
N ILE A 248 -34.17 -8.88 -17.87
CA ILE A 248 -34.35 -8.34 -19.24
C ILE A 248 -34.64 -9.46 -20.25
N SER A 249 -33.85 -10.56 -20.18
CA SER A 249 -34.03 -11.71 -21.06
C SER A 249 -35.40 -12.36 -20.91
N LEU A 250 -35.91 -12.48 -19.68
CA LEU A 250 -37.27 -12.98 -19.42
C LEU A 250 -38.35 -12.05 -20.01
N GLY A 251 -38.15 -10.72 -19.89
CA GLY A 251 -39.04 -9.72 -20.49
C GLY A 251 -39.09 -9.82 -22.04
N ILE A 252 -37.90 -9.95 -22.66
CA ILE A 252 -37.78 -10.15 -24.11
C ILE A 252 -38.42 -11.48 -24.52
N GLY A 253 -38.20 -12.55 -23.74
CA GLY A 253 -38.82 -13.86 -23.95
C GLY A 253 -40.34 -13.78 -23.94
N GLY A 254 -40.94 -13.06 -22.97
CA GLY A 254 -42.37 -12.79 -22.90
C GLY A 254 -42.90 -12.01 -24.12
N TYR A 255 -42.16 -10.97 -24.57
CA TYR A 255 -42.47 -10.23 -25.78
C TYR A 255 -42.46 -11.11 -27.03
N VAL A 256 -41.46 -11.97 -27.19
CA VAL A 256 -41.35 -12.91 -28.32
C VAL A 256 -42.54 -13.87 -28.34
N ILE A 257 -42.92 -14.45 -27.20
CA ILE A 257 -44.09 -15.34 -27.07
C ILE A 257 -45.37 -14.62 -27.45
N HIS A 258 -45.57 -13.40 -26.93
CA HIS A 258 -46.76 -12.58 -27.28
C HIS A 258 -46.80 -12.27 -28.78
N SER A 259 -45.68 -11.87 -29.37
CA SER A 259 -45.59 -11.57 -30.82
C SER A 259 -45.88 -12.81 -31.69
N PHE A 260 -45.42 -13.98 -31.27
CA PHE A 260 -45.69 -15.24 -31.95
C PHE A 260 -47.20 -15.59 -31.92
N VAL A 261 -47.84 -15.44 -30.75
CA VAL A 261 -49.29 -15.71 -30.58
C VAL A 261 -50.14 -14.69 -31.36
N ALA A 262 -49.67 -13.45 -31.46
CA ALA A 262 -50.36 -12.37 -32.18
C ALA A 262 -50.14 -12.40 -33.71
N HIS A 263 -49.38 -13.37 -34.25
CA HIS A 263 -49.04 -13.50 -35.69
C HIS A 263 -48.42 -12.22 -36.28
N THR A 264 -47.67 -11.45 -35.50
CA THR A 264 -46.94 -10.29 -35.97
C THR A 264 -45.51 -10.70 -36.39
N GLU A 265 -45.10 -10.36 -37.64
CA GLU A 265 -43.78 -10.69 -38.12
C GLU A 265 -42.69 -9.99 -37.27
N VAL A 266 -41.76 -10.76 -36.74
CA VAL A 266 -40.63 -10.24 -35.92
C VAL A 266 -39.43 -10.05 -36.85
N ALA A 267 -39.29 -8.86 -37.43
CA ALA A 267 -38.05 -8.47 -38.11
C ALA A 267 -36.95 -8.24 -37.02
N GLY A 268 -35.89 -9.07 -36.95
CA GLY A 268 -34.97 -8.88 -35.83
C GLY A 268 -33.66 -9.67 -35.86
N TRP A 269 -33.18 -10.17 -37.01
CA TRP A 269 -31.92 -10.92 -37.07
C TRP A 269 -30.71 -10.10 -36.52
N ALA A 270 -30.69 -8.77 -36.79
CA ALA A 270 -29.63 -7.88 -36.32
C ALA A 270 -29.63 -7.72 -34.77
N SER A 271 -30.83 -7.66 -34.15
CA SER A 271 -30.96 -7.61 -32.70
C SER A 271 -30.54 -8.91 -32.03
N ILE A 272 -30.78 -10.05 -32.67
CA ILE A 272 -30.34 -11.37 -32.18
C ILE A 272 -28.81 -11.44 -32.16
N ILE A 273 -28.15 -11.05 -33.27
CA ILE A 273 -26.69 -11.04 -33.36
C ILE A 273 -26.10 -10.11 -32.29
N LEU A 274 -26.63 -8.87 -32.16
CA LEU A 274 -26.17 -7.92 -31.16
C LEU A 274 -26.33 -8.48 -29.74
N SER A 275 -27.45 -9.12 -29.44
CA SER A 275 -27.72 -9.72 -28.13
C SER A 275 -26.72 -10.85 -27.81
N ILE A 276 -26.41 -11.71 -28.78
CA ILE A 276 -25.43 -12.80 -28.60
C ILE A 276 -24.02 -12.23 -28.28
N TRP A 277 -23.59 -11.22 -29.05
CA TRP A 277 -22.29 -10.59 -28.79
C TRP A 277 -22.27 -9.87 -27.45
N LEU A 278 -23.35 -9.18 -27.06
CA LEU A 278 -23.45 -8.50 -25.78
C LEU A 278 -23.37 -9.50 -24.59
N VAL A 279 -24.14 -10.58 -24.65
CA VAL A 279 -24.11 -11.66 -23.64
C VAL A 279 -22.75 -12.31 -23.61
N GLY A 280 -22.13 -12.61 -24.75
CA GLY A 280 -20.80 -13.16 -24.85
C GLY A 280 -19.74 -12.26 -24.19
N ALA A 281 -19.78 -10.95 -24.48
CA ALA A 281 -18.86 -9.99 -23.86
C ALA A 281 -19.01 -9.92 -22.32
N MET A 282 -20.26 -9.94 -21.83
CA MET A 282 -20.52 -9.95 -20.38
C MET A 282 -20.06 -11.22 -19.68
N LEU A 283 -20.27 -12.39 -20.32
CA LEU A 283 -19.76 -13.66 -19.81
C LEU A 283 -18.23 -13.64 -19.72
N MET A 284 -17.55 -13.14 -20.75
CA MET A 284 -16.06 -13.00 -20.73
C MET A 284 -15.59 -12.07 -19.63
N MET A 285 -16.29 -10.94 -19.38
CA MET A 285 -15.97 -10.05 -18.26
C MET A 285 -16.20 -10.73 -16.91
N ALA A 286 -17.30 -11.46 -16.75
CA ALA A 286 -17.59 -12.19 -15.52
C ALA A 286 -16.52 -13.25 -15.21
N ILE A 287 -16.15 -14.03 -16.22
CA ILE A 287 -15.06 -15.03 -16.11
C ILE A 287 -13.74 -14.33 -15.77
N GLY A 288 -13.46 -13.16 -16.40
CA GLY A 288 -12.27 -12.37 -16.12
C GLY A 288 -12.19 -11.93 -14.66
N VAL A 289 -13.28 -11.43 -14.08
CA VAL A 289 -13.34 -11.05 -12.64
C VAL A 289 -13.07 -12.27 -11.76
N VAL A 290 -13.75 -13.39 -12.02
CA VAL A 290 -13.51 -14.65 -11.27
C VAL A 290 -12.05 -15.10 -11.42
N GLY A 291 -11.48 -15.01 -12.61
CA GLY A 291 -10.08 -15.33 -12.90
C GLY A 291 -9.09 -14.51 -12.07
N VAL A 292 -9.35 -13.22 -11.86
CA VAL A 292 -8.51 -12.37 -10.99
C VAL A 292 -8.50 -12.90 -9.55
N TYR A 293 -9.66 -13.26 -8.99
CA TYR A 293 -9.74 -13.80 -7.63
C TYR A 293 -9.10 -15.19 -7.51
N ILE A 294 -9.28 -16.06 -8.52
CA ILE A 294 -8.58 -17.34 -8.57
C ILE A 294 -7.07 -17.12 -8.60
N GLY A 295 -6.59 -16.14 -9.38
CA GLY A 295 -5.17 -15.76 -9.39
C GLY A 295 -4.66 -15.35 -8.01
N LYS A 296 -5.41 -14.52 -7.28
CA LYS A 296 -5.08 -14.10 -5.91
C LYS A 296 -5.04 -15.29 -4.95
N ILE A 297 -6.05 -16.19 -5.00
CA ILE A 297 -6.08 -17.43 -4.20
C ILE A 297 -4.87 -18.29 -4.52
N TYR A 298 -4.51 -18.42 -5.80
CA TYR A 298 -3.37 -19.21 -6.22
C TYR A 298 -2.04 -18.68 -5.66
N GLU A 299 -1.86 -17.36 -5.59
CA GLU A 299 -0.69 -16.74 -4.96
C GLU A 299 -0.65 -17.01 -3.45
N GLU A 300 -1.81 -16.93 -2.76
CA GLU A 300 -1.91 -17.21 -1.34
C GLU A 300 -1.59 -18.69 -1.02
N VAL A 301 -2.17 -19.61 -1.78
CA VAL A 301 -1.99 -21.06 -1.56
C VAL A 301 -0.55 -21.54 -1.78
N LYS A 302 0.20 -20.86 -2.64
CA LYS A 302 1.62 -21.20 -2.88
C LYS A 302 2.52 -20.99 -1.67
N HIS A 303 2.17 -20.15 -0.72
CA HIS A 303 2.96 -19.82 0.47
C HIS A 303 4.44 -19.50 0.19
N ARG A 304 4.76 -18.88 -0.97
CA ARG A 304 6.13 -18.47 -1.30
C ARG A 304 6.57 -17.37 -0.34
N PRO A 305 7.83 -17.33 0.14
CA PRO A 305 8.32 -16.23 0.96
C PRO A 305 8.09 -14.88 0.27
N LEU A 306 7.71 -13.85 1.06
CA LEU A 306 7.52 -12.49 0.56
C LEU A 306 8.83 -11.85 0.10
N TYR A 307 9.91 -12.20 0.77
CA TYR A 307 11.27 -11.72 0.53
C TYR A 307 12.29 -12.74 1.04
N HIS A 308 13.53 -12.61 0.59
CA HIS A 308 14.68 -13.33 1.12
C HIS A 308 15.74 -12.30 1.51
N ILE A 309 16.20 -12.32 2.75
CA ILE A 309 17.32 -11.51 3.23
C ILE A 309 18.60 -12.28 2.91
N SER A 310 19.52 -11.65 2.15
CA SER A 310 20.85 -12.20 1.88
C SER A 310 21.86 -11.80 2.93
N ASP A 311 21.81 -10.54 3.40
CA ASP A 311 22.76 -10.00 4.35
C ASP A 311 22.08 -9.02 5.32
N ILE A 312 22.62 -8.97 6.56
CA ILE A 312 22.24 -7.98 7.58
C ILE A 312 23.53 -7.35 8.11
N LEU A 313 23.58 -6.03 8.14
CA LEU A 313 24.64 -5.24 8.76
C LEU A 313 24.12 -4.73 10.12
N ASP A 314 24.59 -5.36 11.20
CA ASP A 314 24.19 -5.12 12.60
C ASP A 314 25.19 -4.23 13.35
#